data_2a9409e96a2327226e3ad5cf42503047
#
_entry.id   2a9409e96a2327226e3ad5cf42503047
#
_cell.length_a   1.000
_cell.length_b   1.000
_cell.length_c   1.000
_cell.angle_alpha   90.00
_cell.angle_beta   90.00
_cell.angle_gamma   90.00
#
_symmetry.space_group_name_H-M   'P 1'
#
loop_
_entity.id
_entity.type
_entity.pdbx_description
1 polymer ?
#
loop_
_entity_poly.entity_id
_entity_poly.type
_entity_poly.pdbx_seq_one_letter_code
_entity_poly.pdbx_strand_id
1 'polypeptide(L)'
;AEAQKIIESGQRNKLLIVLPDELKQKDSPWIEPANQLAERGIHIQWSAVDQFFYNILRKPDQLDLVVTVSPYGRIFSKMISSLEGGLGAGFETHRSKNNQIMFQIMHPASSRFVGKDAADPIGAILSIAAFLESQNKPLISAAIRNVIEDAISAAWVTRDLGGSMGTIEIGDFICSKLSGKSTIA
;
A
#
# COMPACT_ATOMS: atom_id res chain seq x y z
N ALA A 1 -2.92 -7.61 15.19
CA ALA A 1 -3.51 -8.68 14.34
C ALA A 1 -3.07 -8.54 12.87
N GLU A 2 -3.34 -7.43 12.15
CA GLU A 2 -2.99 -7.31 10.72
C GLU A 2 -1.47 -7.24 10.51
N ALA A 3 -0.75 -6.40 11.26
CA ALA A 3 0.71 -6.33 11.22
C ALA A 3 1.36 -7.70 11.48
N GLN A 4 0.82 -8.47 12.40
CA GLN A 4 1.28 -9.82 12.69
C GLN A 4 1.13 -10.76 11.49
N LYS A 5 0.00 -10.72 10.77
CA LYS A 5 -0.21 -11.54 9.56
C LYS A 5 0.78 -11.20 8.45
N ILE A 6 1.04 -9.92 8.21
CA ILE A 6 1.99 -9.45 7.20
C ILE A 6 3.41 -9.95 7.54
N ILE A 7 3.77 -9.93 8.82
CA ILE A 7 5.07 -10.41 9.28
C ILE A 7 5.16 -11.93 9.20
N GLU A 8 4.13 -12.64 9.64
CA GLU A 8 4.06 -14.12 9.58
C GLU A 8 4.09 -14.66 8.14
N SER A 9 3.68 -13.86 7.15
CA SER A 9 3.84 -14.21 5.73
C SER A 9 5.30 -14.14 5.24
N GLY A 10 6.24 -13.67 6.08
CA GLY A 10 7.65 -13.52 5.74
C GLY A 10 7.98 -12.35 4.80
N GLN A 11 6.99 -11.54 4.46
CA GLN A 11 7.16 -10.40 3.55
C GLN A 11 7.87 -9.22 4.22
N ARG A 12 7.73 -9.09 5.54
CA ARG A 12 8.25 -7.96 6.32
C ARG A 12 8.79 -8.44 7.66
N ASN A 13 9.87 -7.83 8.16
CA ASN A 13 10.49 -8.20 9.44
C ASN A 13 10.79 -7.00 10.36
N LYS A 14 10.57 -5.79 9.88
CA LYS A 14 10.75 -4.55 10.66
C LYS A 14 9.42 -3.89 10.86
N LEU A 15 9.12 -3.51 12.09
CA LEU A 15 7.90 -2.80 12.45
C LEU A 15 8.26 -1.48 13.12
N LEU A 16 7.87 -0.38 12.51
CA LEU A 16 7.97 0.95 13.08
C LEU A 16 6.62 1.35 13.70
N ILE A 17 6.60 1.52 15.02
CA ILE A 17 5.43 2.02 15.75
C ILE A 17 5.58 3.52 15.94
N VAL A 18 4.68 4.29 15.33
CA VAL A 18 4.69 5.75 15.36
C VAL A 18 3.53 6.23 16.20
N LEU A 19 3.82 6.84 17.35
CA LEU A 19 2.81 7.35 18.27
C LEU A 19 3.13 8.79 18.69
N PRO A 20 2.10 9.60 18.98
CA PRO A 20 2.30 10.86 19.73
C PRO A 20 2.90 10.55 21.11
N ASP A 21 3.67 11.50 21.64
CA ASP A 21 4.44 11.28 22.88
C ASP A 21 3.56 10.93 24.08
N GLU A 22 2.35 11.44 24.11
CA GLU A 22 1.37 11.15 25.16
C GLU A 22 0.98 9.67 25.23
N LEU A 23 1.10 8.94 24.10
CA LEU A 23 0.78 7.52 24.01
C LEU A 23 2.00 6.59 24.15
N LYS A 24 3.19 7.14 24.39
CA LYS A 24 4.44 6.37 24.59
C LYS A 24 4.76 6.09 26.06
N GLN A 25 3.86 6.40 26.97
CA GLN A 25 4.06 6.16 28.40
C GLN A 25 4.15 4.66 28.72
N LYS A 26 4.75 4.33 29.88
CA LYS A 26 4.99 2.93 30.29
C LYS A 26 3.73 2.06 30.35
N ASP A 27 2.59 2.66 30.62
CA ASP A 27 1.28 1.97 30.73
C ASP A 27 0.51 1.98 29.39
N SER A 28 1.18 2.35 28.31
CA SER A 28 0.57 2.39 26.98
C SER A 28 0.09 1.00 26.56
N PRO A 29 -1.15 0.87 26.04
CA PRO A 29 -1.68 -0.41 25.55
C PRO A 29 -0.92 -0.95 24.32
N TRP A 30 0.04 -0.20 23.80
CA TRP A 30 0.89 -0.57 22.68
C TRP A 30 2.13 -1.36 23.09
N ILE A 31 2.56 -1.24 24.37
CA ILE A 31 3.81 -1.84 24.85
C ILE A 31 3.72 -3.37 24.85
N GLU A 32 2.70 -3.92 25.48
CA GLU A 32 2.56 -5.37 25.60
C GLU A 32 2.44 -6.09 24.23
N PRO A 33 1.59 -5.66 23.29
CA PRO A 33 1.56 -6.25 21.96
C PRO A 33 2.88 -6.13 21.19
N ALA A 34 3.62 -5.02 21.37
CA ALA A 34 4.92 -4.84 20.75
C ALA A 34 5.96 -5.80 21.30
N ASN A 35 6.00 -6.00 22.63
CA ASN A 35 6.89 -6.96 23.28
C ASN A 35 6.64 -8.39 22.80
N GLN A 36 5.38 -8.81 22.71
CA GLN A 36 5.01 -10.13 22.20
C GLN A 36 5.47 -10.35 20.75
N LEU A 37 5.46 -9.30 19.90
CA LEU A 37 6.00 -9.38 18.56
C LEU A 37 7.53 -9.42 18.55
N ALA A 38 8.19 -8.67 19.44
CA ALA A 38 9.64 -8.72 19.59
C ALA A 38 10.14 -10.09 20.04
N GLU A 39 9.45 -10.76 20.97
CA GLU A 39 9.75 -12.14 21.39
C GLU A 39 9.66 -13.16 20.25
N ARG A 40 8.88 -12.85 19.21
CA ARG A 40 8.80 -13.67 17.99
C ARG A 40 9.86 -13.32 16.93
N GLY A 41 10.85 -12.50 17.29
CA GLY A 41 11.96 -12.13 16.43
C GLY A 41 11.69 -10.97 15.49
N ILE A 42 10.62 -10.20 15.71
CA ILE A 42 10.31 -9.02 14.91
C ILE A 42 11.09 -7.83 15.44
N HIS A 43 11.78 -7.12 14.55
CA HIS A 43 12.51 -5.92 14.91
C HIS A 43 11.55 -4.74 15.09
N ILE A 44 11.30 -4.37 16.36
CA ILE A 44 10.42 -3.26 16.72
C ILE A 44 11.22 -1.96 16.87
N GLN A 45 10.78 -0.91 16.19
CA GLN A 45 11.29 0.44 16.38
C GLN A 45 10.14 1.37 16.80
N TRP A 46 10.46 2.37 17.61
CA TRP A 46 9.51 3.38 18.07
C TRP A 46 9.93 4.75 17.54
N SER A 47 8.95 5.53 17.12
CA SER A 47 9.18 6.91 16.70
C SER A 47 8.11 7.84 17.24
N ALA A 48 8.47 9.09 17.49
CA ALA A 48 7.51 10.17 17.64
C ALA A 48 6.97 10.57 16.26
N VAL A 49 5.82 11.23 16.24
CA VAL A 49 5.16 11.65 14.99
C VAL A 49 6.04 12.63 14.21
N ASP A 50 6.60 13.63 14.87
CA ASP A 50 7.49 14.63 14.27
C ASP A 50 8.78 14.01 13.72
N GLN A 51 9.40 13.10 14.49
CA GLN A 51 10.58 12.37 14.06
C GLN A 51 10.28 11.47 12.85
N PHE A 52 9.09 10.88 12.78
CA PHE A 52 8.66 10.11 11.63
C PHE A 52 8.53 10.99 10.38
N PHE A 53 7.90 12.16 10.49
CA PHE A 53 7.81 13.12 9.39
C PHE A 53 9.18 13.53 8.85
N TYR A 54 10.13 13.79 9.73
CA TYR A 54 11.49 14.12 9.34
C TYR A 54 12.18 12.96 8.60
N ASN A 55 12.01 11.74 9.09
CA ASN A 55 12.69 10.57 8.54
C ASN A 55 12.09 10.11 7.20
N ILE A 56 10.77 10.15 7.03
CA ILE A 56 10.09 9.69 5.80
C ILE A 56 10.54 10.49 4.57
N LEU A 57 10.83 11.79 4.75
CA LEU A 57 11.28 12.65 3.66
C LEU A 57 12.76 12.45 3.33
N ARG A 58 13.57 12.00 4.28
CA ARG A 58 15.02 11.85 4.11
C ARG A 58 15.44 10.44 3.71
N LYS A 59 14.72 9.44 4.18
CA LYS A 59 15.09 8.03 4.04
C LYS A 59 13.84 7.16 3.85
N PRO A 60 13.06 7.40 2.80
CA PRO A 60 11.82 6.65 2.55
C PRO A 60 12.08 5.15 2.34
N ASP A 61 13.25 4.79 1.80
CA ASP A 61 13.73 3.44 1.58
C ASP A 61 13.90 2.59 2.85
N GLN A 62 13.98 3.24 4.01
CA GLN A 62 14.09 2.54 5.30
C GLN A 62 12.74 2.15 5.91
N LEU A 63 11.64 2.59 5.30
CA LEU A 63 10.30 2.24 5.73
C LEU A 63 9.95 0.83 5.26
N ASP A 64 9.46 0.01 6.20
CA ASP A 64 8.99 -1.32 5.91
C ASP A 64 7.51 -1.43 6.27
N LEU A 65 7.18 -1.70 7.52
CA LEU A 65 5.82 -1.73 8.03
C LEU A 65 5.65 -0.65 9.11
N VAL A 66 4.68 0.24 8.93
CA VAL A 66 4.38 1.32 9.88
C VAL A 66 3.03 1.08 10.53
N VAL A 67 3.00 1.13 11.86
CA VAL A 67 1.76 1.10 12.63
C VAL A 67 1.62 2.37 13.43
N THR A 68 0.44 2.96 13.39
CA THR A 68 0.16 4.20 14.10
C THR A 68 -1.33 4.30 14.47
N VAL A 69 -1.71 5.34 15.21
CA VAL A 69 -3.09 5.64 15.59
C VAL A 69 -3.75 6.62 14.62
N SER A 70 -5.09 6.61 14.57
CA SER A 70 -5.84 7.67 13.90
C SER A 70 -5.62 9.01 14.63
N PRO A 71 -5.49 10.16 13.89
CA PRO A 71 -5.66 10.30 12.42
C PRO A 71 -4.36 10.11 11.61
N TYR A 72 -3.23 9.85 12.27
CA TYR A 72 -1.90 9.85 11.65
C TYR A 72 -1.77 8.81 10.52
N GLY A 73 -2.37 7.62 10.67
CA GLY A 73 -2.30 6.58 9.64
C GLY A 73 -2.78 7.07 8.28
N ARG A 74 -3.90 7.81 8.26
CA ARG A 74 -4.43 8.39 7.02
C ARG A 74 -3.54 9.48 6.44
N ILE A 75 -2.88 10.27 7.28
CA ILE A 75 -1.94 11.30 6.82
C ILE A 75 -0.68 10.64 6.25
N PHE A 76 -0.12 9.70 6.99
CA PHE A 76 1.11 8.99 6.59
C PHE A 76 0.92 8.20 5.30
N SER A 77 -0.20 7.49 5.15
CA SER A 77 -0.46 6.74 3.92
C SER A 77 -0.51 7.63 2.67
N LYS A 78 -1.13 8.82 2.78
CA LYS A 78 -1.15 9.78 1.67
C LYS A 78 0.24 10.35 1.35
N MET A 79 1.05 10.61 2.37
CA MET A 79 2.44 11.06 2.19
C MET A 79 3.30 9.96 1.54
N ILE A 80 3.22 8.74 2.02
CA ILE A 80 3.97 7.59 1.46
C ILE A 80 3.58 7.40 0.00
N SER A 81 2.28 7.33 -0.32
CA SER A 81 1.83 7.19 -1.70
C SER A 81 2.31 8.33 -2.60
N SER A 82 2.40 9.55 -2.06
CA SER A 82 2.93 10.69 -2.84
C SER A 82 4.41 10.54 -3.16
N LEU A 83 5.19 9.88 -2.29
CA LEU A 83 6.61 9.57 -2.53
C LEU A 83 6.78 8.40 -3.51
N GLU A 84 5.81 7.49 -3.56
CA GLU A 84 5.81 6.32 -4.46
C GLU A 84 5.24 6.62 -5.85
N GLY A 85 4.95 7.87 -6.18
CA GLY A 85 4.49 8.28 -7.50
C GLY A 85 3.07 8.86 -7.53
N GLY A 86 2.32 8.79 -6.44
CA GLY A 86 1.01 9.43 -6.33
C GLY A 86 -0.09 8.56 -5.74
N LEU A 87 -1.24 9.18 -5.53
CA LEU A 87 -2.39 8.48 -4.93
C LEU A 87 -3.06 7.49 -5.90
N GLY A 88 -2.79 7.57 -7.20
CA GLY A 88 -3.38 6.71 -8.22
C GLY A 88 -2.97 5.26 -8.07
N ALA A 89 -1.72 5.00 -7.71
CA ALA A 89 -1.19 3.66 -7.50
C ALA A 89 -1.55 3.04 -6.14
N GLY A 90 -2.10 3.82 -5.21
CA GLY A 90 -2.41 3.38 -3.85
C GLY A 90 -3.83 2.82 -3.68
N PHE A 91 -3.99 1.89 -2.74
CA PHE A 91 -5.29 1.42 -2.29
C PHE A 91 -5.34 1.30 -0.76
N GLU A 92 -6.52 1.28 -0.20
CA GLU A 92 -6.78 1.14 1.24
C GLU A 92 -7.64 -0.10 1.50
N THR A 93 -7.35 -0.78 2.60
CA THR A 93 -8.18 -1.88 3.10
C THR A 93 -8.71 -1.52 4.48
N HIS A 94 -10.01 -1.54 4.63
CA HIS A 94 -10.69 -1.30 5.91
C HIS A 94 -11.29 -2.59 6.41
N ARG A 95 -10.95 -2.98 7.63
CA ARG A 95 -11.51 -4.17 8.29
C ARG A 95 -12.33 -3.78 9.49
N SER A 96 -13.59 -4.24 9.53
CA SER A 96 -14.47 -4.07 10.68
C SER A 96 -14.16 -5.09 11.78
N LYS A 97 -14.71 -4.85 12.98
CA LYS A 97 -14.64 -5.82 14.09
C LYS A 97 -15.30 -7.17 13.74
N ASN A 98 -16.26 -7.18 12.82
CA ASN A 98 -16.96 -8.39 12.36
C ASN A 98 -16.28 -9.04 11.14
N ASN A 99 -15.00 -8.74 10.89
CA ASN A 99 -14.22 -9.25 9.75
C ASN A 99 -14.76 -8.88 8.35
N GLN A 100 -15.68 -7.94 8.25
CA GLN A 100 -16.04 -7.38 6.94
C GLN A 100 -14.87 -6.56 6.43
N ILE A 101 -14.55 -6.70 5.16
CA ILE A 101 -13.44 -6.03 4.53
C ILE A 101 -13.95 -5.16 3.39
N MET A 102 -13.53 -3.91 3.35
CA MET A 102 -13.74 -2.99 2.24
C MET A 102 -12.39 -2.66 1.61
N PHE A 103 -12.32 -2.73 0.31
CA PHE A 103 -11.18 -2.33 -0.50
C PHE A 103 -11.55 -1.09 -1.30
N GLN A 104 -10.70 -0.09 -1.30
CA GLN A 104 -10.96 1.14 -2.04
C GLN A 104 -9.66 1.79 -2.52
N ILE A 105 -9.79 2.62 -3.54
CA ILE A 105 -8.69 3.47 -4.02
C ILE A 105 -8.41 4.61 -3.04
N MET A 106 -7.18 5.09 -3.01
CA MET A 106 -6.75 6.15 -2.10
C MET A 106 -7.14 7.56 -2.54
N HIS A 107 -7.43 7.77 -3.80
CA HIS A 107 -7.78 9.09 -4.33
C HIS A 107 -9.30 9.28 -4.42
N PRO A 108 -9.81 10.50 -4.21
CA PRO A 108 -11.20 10.82 -4.47
C PRO A 108 -11.49 10.91 -5.97
N ALA A 109 -12.77 10.89 -6.34
CA ALA A 109 -13.17 11.24 -7.69
C ALA A 109 -12.72 12.66 -8.04
N SER A 110 -12.22 12.85 -9.25
CA SER A 110 -11.74 14.16 -9.74
C SER A 110 -12.36 14.51 -11.07
N SER A 111 -13.11 15.61 -11.10
CA SER A 111 -13.69 16.14 -12.33
C SER A 111 -12.64 16.51 -13.39
N ARG A 112 -11.38 16.70 -12.98
CA ARG A 112 -10.26 17.02 -13.89
C ARG A 112 -9.95 15.90 -14.86
N PHE A 113 -10.23 14.64 -14.50
CA PHE A 113 -9.90 13.45 -15.30
C PHE A 113 -11.11 12.84 -16.02
N VAL A 114 -12.33 13.31 -15.72
CA VAL A 114 -13.53 12.77 -16.36
C VAL A 114 -13.45 12.93 -17.88
N GLY A 115 -13.60 11.84 -18.62
CA GLY A 115 -13.56 11.79 -20.08
C GLY A 115 -12.20 12.02 -20.72
N LYS A 116 -11.10 12.07 -19.94
CA LYS A 116 -9.76 12.38 -20.48
C LYS A 116 -8.83 11.17 -20.61
N ASP A 117 -9.29 9.99 -20.24
CA ASP A 117 -8.46 8.75 -20.28
C ASP A 117 -7.08 8.96 -19.63
N ALA A 118 -7.04 9.55 -18.43
CA ALA A 118 -5.79 9.99 -17.80
C ALA A 118 -5.67 9.62 -16.31
N ALA A 119 -6.68 8.96 -15.74
CA ALA A 119 -6.63 8.50 -14.35
C ALA A 119 -5.82 7.21 -14.26
N ASP A 120 -4.95 7.11 -13.25
CA ASP A 120 -4.20 5.88 -13.00
C ASP A 120 -5.13 4.76 -12.51
N PRO A 121 -5.21 3.61 -13.20
CA PRO A 121 -6.03 2.47 -12.80
C PRO A 121 -5.32 1.51 -11.84
N ILE A 122 -4.02 1.67 -11.57
CA ILE A 122 -3.18 0.72 -10.84
C ILE A 122 -3.73 0.47 -9.43
N GLY A 123 -4.09 1.53 -8.69
CA GLY A 123 -4.65 1.38 -7.35
C GLY A 123 -5.96 0.59 -7.30
N ALA A 124 -6.82 0.75 -8.31
CA ALA A 124 -8.05 -0.05 -8.44
C ALA A 124 -7.73 -1.52 -8.71
N ILE A 125 -6.78 -1.80 -9.59
CA ILE A 125 -6.35 -3.17 -9.94
C ILE A 125 -5.66 -3.84 -8.75
N LEU A 126 -4.81 -3.12 -8.02
CA LEU A 126 -4.19 -3.62 -6.78
C LEU A 126 -5.21 -3.92 -5.68
N SER A 127 -6.28 -3.12 -5.59
CA SER A 127 -7.37 -3.40 -4.64
C SER A 127 -8.10 -4.71 -4.95
N ILE A 128 -8.26 -5.05 -6.24
CA ILE A 128 -8.79 -6.33 -6.69
C ILE A 128 -7.82 -7.47 -6.36
N ALA A 129 -6.52 -7.27 -6.55
CA ALA A 129 -5.52 -8.27 -6.16
C ALA A 129 -5.58 -8.57 -4.66
N ALA A 130 -5.69 -7.54 -3.82
CA ALA A 130 -5.85 -7.70 -2.37
C ALA A 130 -7.18 -8.37 -2.00
N PHE A 131 -8.27 -8.07 -2.69
CA PHE A 131 -9.53 -8.78 -2.53
C PHE A 131 -9.39 -10.27 -2.85
N LEU A 132 -8.78 -10.63 -3.97
CA LEU A 132 -8.57 -12.03 -4.36
C LEU A 132 -7.69 -12.78 -3.36
N GLU A 133 -6.68 -12.14 -2.81
CA GLU A 133 -5.85 -12.69 -1.74
C GLU A 133 -6.69 -12.99 -0.49
N SER A 134 -7.61 -12.08 -0.11
CA SER A 134 -8.54 -12.29 1.00
C SER A 134 -9.54 -13.44 0.76
N GLN A 135 -9.77 -13.82 -0.51
CA GLN A 135 -10.60 -14.95 -0.93
C GLN A 135 -9.80 -16.26 -1.14
N ASN A 136 -8.60 -16.36 -0.54
CA ASN A 136 -7.71 -17.52 -0.67
C ASN A 136 -7.29 -17.82 -2.14
N LYS A 137 -7.09 -16.78 -2.95
CA LYS A 137 -6.61 -16.87 -4.33
C LYS A 137 -5.24 -16.18 -4.49
N PRO A 138 -4.20 -16.53 -3.70
CA PRO A 138 -2.92 -15.81 -3.70
C PRO A 138 -2.18 -15.89 -5.03
N LEU A 139 -2.31 -16.99 -5.78
CA LEU A 139 -1.65 -17.14 -7.08
C LEU A 139 -2.17 -16.12 -8.10
N ILE A 140 -3.48 -15.87 -8.10
CA ILE A 140 -4.07 -14.88 -9.03
C ILE A 140 -3.66 -13.47 -8.58
N SER A 141 -3.70 -13.20 -7.28
CA SER A 141 -3.21 -11.93 -6.73
C SER A 141 -1.75 -11.66 -7.11
N ALA A 142 -0.88 -12.65 -6.96
CA ALA A 142 0.53 -12.53 -7.34
C ALA A 142 0.71 -12.28 -8.84
N ALA A 143 -0.03 -12.97 -9.69
CA ALA A 143 0.03 -12.76 -11.15
C ALA A 143 -0.35 -11.32 -11.52
N ILE A 144 -1.40 -10.75 -10.91
CA ILE A 144 -1.79 -9.36 -11.14
C ILE A 144 -0.67 -8.41 -10.69
N ARG A 145 -0.09 -8.61 -9.50
CA ARG A 145 1.01 -7.76 -8.99
C ARG A 145 2.24 -7.81 -9.90
N ASN A 146 2.64 -8.99 -10.34
CA ASN A 146 3.79 -9.15 -11.24
C ASN A 146 3.58 -8.40 -12.57
N VAL A 147 2.38 -8.45 -13.16
CA VAL A 147 2.10 -7.71 -14.39
C VAL A 147 2.13 -6.20 -14.17
N ILE A 148 1.72 -5.72 -12.99
CA ILE A 148 1.83 -4.29 -12.63
C ILE A 148 3.31 -3.91 -12.48
N GLU A 149 4.13 -4.72 -11.83
CA GLU A 149 5.57 -4.49 -11.71
C GLU A 149 6.26 -4.45 -13.08
N ASP A 150 5.86 -5.34 -14.00
CA ASP A 150 6.33 -5.32 -15.39
C ASP A 150 5.93 -4.02 -16.10
N ALA A 151 4.69 -3.55 -15.92
CA ALA A 151 4.19 -2.31 -16.50
C ALA A 151 4.99 -1.09 -16.00
N ILE A 152 5.22 -1.01 -14.68
CA ILE A 152 6.01 0.07 -14.07
C ILE A 152 7.45 0.03 -14.59
N SER A 153 8.07 -1.14 -14.62
CA SER A 153 9.45 -1.33 -15.10
C SER A 153 9.63 -0.95 -16.56
N ALA A 154 8.60 -1.15 -17.38
CA ALA A 154 8.58 -0.80 -18.80
C ALA A 154 8.11 0.65 -19.05
N ALA A 155 7.85 1.45 -18.01
CA ALA A 155 7.24 2.79 -18.09
C ALA A 155 5.86 2.82 -18.81
N TRP A 156 5.14 1.70 -18.82
CA TRP A 156 3.76 1.58 -19.31
C TRP A 156 2.78 2.00 -18.22
N VAL A 157 2.86 3.25 -17.84
CA VAL A 157 2.11 3.85 -16.73
C VAL A 157 1.60 5.24 -17.12
N THR A 158 0.70 5.79 -16.31
CA THR A 158 0.16 7.14 -16.48
C THR A 158 1.21 8.21 -16.18
N ARG A 159 0.87 9.45 -16.49
CA ARG A 159 1.78 10.62 -16.35
C ARG A 159 2.20 10.91 -14.93
N ASP A 160 1.37 10.62 -13.94
CA ASP A 160 1.68 10.80 -12.52
C ASP A 160 2.78 9.83 -12.04
N LEU A 161 2.91 8.67 -12.69
CA LEU A 161 4.02 7.72 -12.49
C LEU A 161 5.17 7.91 -13.49
N GLY A 162 5.16 9.00 -14.27
CA GLY A 162 6.23 9.32 -15.21
C GLY A 162 6.11 8.69 -16.60
N GLY A 163 5.00 8.02 -16.91
CA GLY A 163 4.72 7.45 -18.22
C GLY A 163 3.92 8.38 -19.13
N SER A 164 3.31 7.80 -20.17
CA SER A 164 2.49 8.53 -21.14
C SER A 164 1.16 7.85 -21.46
N MET A 165 0.90 6.68 -20.86
CA MET A 165 -0.26 5.86 -21.18
C MET A 165 -1.57 6.44 -20.64
N GLY A 166 -2.67 6.13 -21.33
CA GLY A 166 -4.02 6.38 -20.84
C GLY A 166 -4.51 5.27 -19.90
N THR A 167 -5.60 5.55 -19.19
CA THR A 167 -6.27 4.59 -18.30
C THR A 167 -6.63 3.29 -19.02
N ILE A 168 -7.19 3.42 -20.25
CA ILE A 168 -7.63 2.29 -21.08
C ILE A 168 -6.43 1.47 -21.54
N GLU A 169 -5.39 2.12 -22.04
CA GLU A 169 -4.18 1.45 -22.54
C GLU A 169 -3.52 0.58 -21.46
N ILE A 170 -3.43 1.09 -20.21
CA ILE A 170 -2.88 0.32 -19.08
C ILE A 170 -3.79 -0.86 -18.75
N GLY A 171 -5.11 -0.65 -18.70
CA GLY A 171 -6.06 -1.71 -18.45
C GLY A 171 -5.96 -2.84 -19.48
N ASP A 172 -5.91 -2.50 -20.77
CA ASP A 172 -5.77 -3.44 -21.88
C ASP A 172 -4.44 -4.18 -21.84
N PHE A 173 -3.35 -3.48 -21.54
CA PHE A 173 -2.03 -4.11 -21.35
C PHE A 173 -2.08 -5.17 -20.26
N ILE A 174 -2.58 -4.83 -19.07
CA ILE A 174 -2.65 -5.76 -17.94
C ILE A 174 -3.55 -6.95 -18.29
N CYS A 175 -4.71 -6.73 -18.89
CA CYS A 175 -5.62 -7.78 -19.30
C CYS A 175 -4.99 -8.73 -20.35
N SER A 176 -4.26 -8.19 -21.32
CA SER A 176 -3.58 -8.98 -22.35
C SER A 176 -2.51 -9.89 -21.76
N LYS A 177 -1.70 -9.35 -20.85
CA LYS A 177 -0.66 -10.12 -20.14
C LYS A 177 -1.23 -11.24 -19.29
N LEU A 178 -2.28 -10.95 -18.50
CA LEU A 178 -2.96 -11.96 -17.69
C LEU A 178 -3.65 -13.05 -18.52
N SER A 179 -4.13 -12.72 -19.73
CA SER A 179 -4.77 -13.66 -20.63
C SER A 179 -3.78 -14.50 -21.45
N GLY A 180 -2.48 -14.29 -21.33
CA GLY A 180 -1.44 -14.92 -22.16
C GLY A 180 -1.49 -14.47 -23.63
N LYS A 181 -2.24 -13.42 -23.97
CA LYS A 181 -2.28 -12.83 -25.30
C LYS A 181 -1.09 -11.90 -25.46
N SER A 182 -0.23 -12.16 -26.45
CA SER A 182 0.86 -11.23 -26.79
C SER A 182 0.25 -9.88 -27.17
N THR A 183 0.63 -8.82 -26.47
CA THR A 183 0.25 -7.46 -26.87
C THR A 183 1.02 -7.16 -28.14
N ILE A 184 0.33 -7.16 -29.26
CA ILE A 184 0.92 -6.76 -30.55
C ILE A 184 1.10 -5.25 -30.52
N ALA A 185 2.28 -4.84 -30.93
CA ALA A 185 2.82 -3.51 -31.06
C ALA A 185 1.91 -2.49 -31.75
#